data_a16ab8c83f740916e6973dbe7c8e35cf
#
_entry.id   a16ab8c83f740916e6973dbe7c8e35cf
#
_cell.length_a   1.000
_cell.length_b   1.000
_cell.length_c   1.000
_cell.angle_alpha   90.00
_cell.angle_beta   90.00
_cell.angle_gamma   90.00
#
_symmetry.space_group_name_H-M   'P 1'
#
loop_
_entity.id
_entity.type
_entity.pdbx_description
1 polymer ?
#
loop_
_entity_poly.entity_id
_entity_poly.type
_entity_poly.pdbx_seq_one_letter_code
_entity_poly.pdbx_strand_id
1 'polypeptide(L)'
;MKILQLGKFHPVRGGVEKVMYDLMTGLSERGVDCDMLCALSQGGPRTIPVNAHARLIGCRTWAKVAATMISPAMIFSLRRRCGEYDIIHVHHPDPMACLALFLSGYRGKVVLHWHSDIEKQKILLRLYRPLQEWLLGRADLIVGTTPVYTAESPCLVRVLHKTACLPIGVDPVVPDPEKVDALRRKYPGRKIIFSLGRLVAYKGYRYLIEAARYLTDDYVVLIGGSGPLMCELQAEIETRGVEDRVRLLGRIPDGELPAYYGACDVFCLSSVQKTEAFGIVQIEAMSCGKPVVSADIPHSGVSWVNKHGVSGLNVPPKDARALAEAVMAVAGDGRAYAGFAAGAERRYRETFTRGRMIDNVLKIYTRLWKEPKLSQVK
;
A
#
# COMPACT_ATOMS: atom_id res chain seq x y z
N MET A 1 11.00 24.11 8.82
CA MET A 1 11.37 22.79 8.25
C MET A 1 10.58 22.62 6.97
N LYS A 2 11.28 22.50 5.85
CA LYS A 2 10.68 22.29 4.52
C LYS A 2 11.06 20.91 3.98
N ILE A 3 10.08 20.17 3.51
CA ILE A 3 10.19 18.74 3.17
C ILE A 3 9.89 18.54 1.68
N LEU A 4 10.63 17.63 1.04
CA LEU A 4 10.33 17.17 -0.31
C LEU A 4 10.02 15.68 -0.29
N GLN A 5 8.81 15.31 -0.72
CA GLN A 5 8.49 13.93 -1.09
C GLN A 5 9.01 13.68 -2.51
N LEU A 6 9.89 12.68 -2.68
CA LEU A 6 10.57 12.42 -3.96
C LEU A 6 10.27 11.03 -4.48
N GLY A 7 9.80 10.95 -5.71
CA GLY A 7 9.64 9.70 -6.45
C GLY A 7 8.29 9.51 -7.11
N LYS A 8 8.11 8.30 -7.65
CA LYS A 8 6.85 7.83 -8.21
C LYS A 8 6.28 8.75 -9.30
N PHE A 9 4.97 8.74 -9.46
CA PHE A 9 4.31 9.49 -10.52
C PHE A 9 2.90 9.97 -10.13
N HIS A 10 2.43 10.94 -10.89
CA HIS A 10 1.07 11.48 -10.78
C HIS A 10 0.34 11.35 -12.15
N PRO A 11 -0.98 11.09 -12.21
CA PRO A 11 -1.90 10.91 -11.09
C PRO A 11 -1.66 9.59 -10.30
N VAL A 12 -2.13 9.57 -9.07
CA VAL A 12 -2.06 8.42 -8.16
C VAL A 12 -2.78 7.21 -8.77
N ARG A 13 -2.09 6.07 -8.84
CA ARG A 13 -2.66 4.81 -9.37
C ARG A 13 -2.38 3.59 -8.50
N GLY A 14 -1.50 3.71 -7.52
CA GLY A 14 -1.09 2.61 -6.66
C GLY A 14 -0.85 3.06 -5.22
N GLY A 15 -0.60 2.09 -4.34
CA GLY A 15 -0.48 2.34 -2.91
C GLY A 15 0.68 3.27 -2.55
N VAL A 16 1.83 3.14 -3.21
CA VAL A 16 3.01 3.96 -2.87
C VAL A 16 2.81 5.42 -3.28
N GLU A 17 2.23 5.66 -4.46
CA GLU A 17 1.87 7.01 -4.92
C GLU A 17 0.86 7.65 -3.98
N LYS A 18 -0.12 6.86 -3.49
CA LYS A 18 -1.12 7.32 -2.52
C LYS A 18 -0.48 7.72 -1.21
N VAL A 19 0.40 6.88 -0.64
CA VAL A 19 1.13 7.21 0.60
C VAL A 19 1.94 8.48 0.46
N MET A 20 2.66 8.65 -0.66
CA MET A 20 3.46 9.82 -0.92
C MET A 20 2.60 11.10 -1.00
N TYR A 21 1.46 11.02 -1.70
CA TYR A 21 0.51 12.11 -1.82
C TYR A 21 -0.14 12.45 -0.48
N ASP A 22 -0.54 11.43 0.30
CA ASP A 22 -1.15 11.60 1.62
C ASP A 22 -0.17 12.20 2.64
N LEU A 23 1.12 11.87 2.57
CA LEU A 23 2.15 12.50 3.39
C LEU A 23 2.31 13.97 3.04
N MET A 24 2.37 14.32 1.75
CA MET A 24 2.46 15.71 1.31
C MET A 24 1.25 16.52 1.80
N THR A 25 0.04 16.05 1.48
CA THR A 25 -1.19 16.78 1.82
C THR A 25 -1.43 16.83 3.33
N GLY A 26 -1.24 15.72 4.05
CA GLY A 26 -1.47 15.69 5.49
C GLY A 26 -0.47 16.52 6.31
N LEU A 27 0.77 16.66 5.86
CA LEU A 27 1.74 17.56 6.49
C LEU A 27 1.41 19.03 6.19
N SER A 28 1.06 19.33 4.95
CA SER A 28 0.73 20.71 4.54
C SER A 28 -0.57 21.22 5.17
N GLU A 29 -1.57 20.36 5.38
CA GLU A 29 -2.77 20.66 6.15
C GLU A 29 -2.49 21.04 7.61
N ARG A 30 -1.32 20.67 8.14
CA ARG A 30 -0.82 21.04 9.48
C ARG A 30 0.16 22.22 9.46
N GLY A 31 0.24 22.95 8.34
CA GLY A 31 1.10 24.11 8.20
C GLY A 31 2.59 23.79 8.02
N VAL A 32 2.93 22.54 7.67
CA VAL A 32 4.32 22.14 7.36
C VAL A 32 4.55 22.25 5.85
N ASP A 33 5.54 23.01 5.42
CA ASP A 33 5.89 23.09 4.01
C ASP A 33 6.38 21.76 3.48
N CYS A 34 5.60 21.15 2.60
CA CYS A 34 5.86 19.82 2.05
C CYS A 34 5.48 19.74 0.57
N ASP A 35 6.47 19.81 -0.31
CA ASP A 35 6.28 19.65 -1.75
C ASP A 35 6.44 18.18 -2.18
N MET A 36 5.93 17.85 -3.37
CA MET A 36 6.12 16.55 -4.02
C MET A 36 6.77 16.73 -5.38
N LEU A 37 7.91 16.06 -5.62
CA LEU A 37 8.55 15.98 -6.93
C LEU A 37 8.40 14.57 -7.49
N CYS A 38 7.70 14.47 -8.62
CA CYS A 38 7.37 13.17 -9.22
C CYS A 38 7.36 13.23 -10.75
N ALA A 39 7.35 12.06 -11.40
CA ALA A 39 7.08 11.94 -12.82
C ALA A 39 5.59 12.15 -13.12
N LEU A 40 5.25 12.61 -14.32
CA LEU A 40 3.87 12.65 -14.81
C LEU A 40 3.64 11.47 -15.76
N SER A 41 2.57 10.71 -15.54
CA SER A 41 2.23 9.61 -16.44
C SER A 41 1.73 10.09 -17.82
N GLN A 42 1.29 11.34 -17.91
CA GLN A 42 0.81 12.00 -19.13
C GLN A 42 1.01 13.52 -19.04
N GLY A 43 1.15 14.17 -20.17
CA GLY A 43 1.26 15.63 -20.28
C GLY A 43 2.68 16.18 -20.11
N GLY A 44 2.79 17.51 -20.27
CA GLY A 44 4.05 18.26 -20.10
C GLY A 44 4.36 18.55 -18.63
N PRO A 45 5.59 19.04 -18.34
CA PRO A 45 6.00 19.42 -16.99
C PRO A 45 5.11 20.54 -16.46
N ARG A 46 4.70 20.43 -15.19
CA ARG A 46 3.84 21.41 -14.55
C ARG A 46 4.01 21.42 -13.03
N THR A 47 3.77 22.58 -12.44
CA THR A 47 3.65 22.71 -10.98
C THR A 47 2.19 22.98 -10.66
N ILE A 48 1.62 22.14 -9.80
CA ILE A 48 0.23 22.22 -9.36
C ILE A 48 0.24 22.69 -7.91
N PRO A 49 -0.27 23.88 -7.59
CA PRO A 49 -0.47 24.27 -6.20
C PRO A 49 -1.54 23.37 -5.58
N VAL A 50 -1.26 22.84 -4.41
CA VAL A 50 -2.21 21.98 -3.66
C VAL A 50 -2.86 22.80 -2.56
N ASN A 51 -2.08 23.54 -1.78
CA ASN A 51 -2.52 24.50 -0.78
C ASN A 51 -1.37 25.49 -0.49
N ALA A 52 -1.51 26.33 0.56
CA ALA A 52 -0.51 27.34 0.92
C ALA A 52 0.88 26.75 1.23
N HIS A 53 0.94 25.48 1.66
CA HIS A 53 2.16 24.81 2.14
C HIS A 53 2.60 23.64 1.24
N ALA A 54 1.94 23.38 0.10
CA ALA A 54 2.26 22.26 -0.75
C ALA A 54 2.11 22.54 -2.24
N ARG A 55 3.09 22.07 -3.01
CA ARG A 55 3.07 22.06 -4.47
C ARG A 55 3.45 20.67 -4.98
N LEU A 56 2.75 20.20 -6.02
CA LEU A 56 3.15 19.05 -6.78
C LEU A 56 3.96 19.51 -8.00
N ILE A 57 5.21 19.10 -8.07
CA ILE A 57 6.16 19.42 -9.14
C ILE A 57 6.26 18.21 -10.05
N GLY A 58 5.50 18.23 -11.14
CA GLY A 58 5.42 17.12 -12.09
C GLY A 58 6.44 17.27 -13.23
N CYS A 59 7.28 16.27 -13.41
CA CYS A 59 8.29 16.20 -14.47
C CYS A 59 7.80 15.33 -15.64
N ARG A 60 8.12 15.73 -16.88
CA ARG A 60 7.77 14.98 -18.09
C ARG A 60 8.42 13.60 -18.06
N THR A 61 7.65 12.57 -18.33
CA THR A 61 8.12 11.21 -18.56
C THR A 61 8.46 11.04 -20.04
N TRP A 62 9.63 10.44 -20.33
CA TRP A 62 10.05 10.09 -21.68
C TRP A 62 9.62 8.68 -22.06
N ALA A 63 9.76 7.76 -21.12
CA ALA A 63 9.42 6.34 -21.32
C ALA A 63 9.01 5.70 -19.98
N LYS A 64 8.35 4.55 -20.10
CA LYS A 64 8.09 3.67 -18.96
C LYS A 64 8.85 2.36 -19.18
N VAL A 65 9.78 2.06 -18.28
CA VAL A 65 10.55 0.81 -18.29
C VAL A 65 10.18 0.00 -17.05
N ALA A 66 9.64 -1.18 -17.27
CA ALA A 66 9.06 -2.00 -16.19
C ALA A 66 8.02 -1.19 -15.38
N ALA A 67 8.27 -0.95 -14.10
CA ALA A 67 7.39 -0.15 -13.22
C ALA A 67 7.91 1.28 -12.98
N THR A 68 9.02 1.69 -13.63
CA THR A 68 9.70 2.98 -13.42
C THR A 68 9.38 3.93 -14.57
N MET A 69 8.97 5.16 -14.22
CA MET A 69 8.85 6.26 -15.18
C MET A 69 10.23 6.90 -15.36
N ILE A 70 10.76 6.86 -16.57
CA ILE A 70 12.05 7.49 -16.93
C ILE A 70 11.81 8.96 -17.19
N SER A 71 12.31 9.82 -16.30
CA SER A 71 12.12 11.27 -16.34
C SER A 71 13.41 12.00 -16.06
N PRO A 72 14.31 12.21 -17.06
CA PRO A 72 15.55 12.97 -16.86
C PRO A 72 15.32 14.39 -16.33
N ALA A 73 14.18 14.99 -16.65
CA ALA A 73 13.77 16.28 -16.11
C ALA A 73 13.71 16.32 -14.57
N MET A 74 13.46 15.18 -13.92
CA MET A 74 13.45 15.04 -12.46
C MET A 74 14.85 15.34 -11.88
N ILE A 75 15.93 14.90 -12.54
CA ILE A 75 17.31 15.15 -12.12
C ILE A 75 17.58 16.65 -12.10
N PHE A 76 17.28 17.34 -13.20
CA PHE A 76 17.53 18.79 -13.33
C PHE A 76 16.64 19.59 -12.37
N SER A 77 15.38 19.19 -12.22
CA SER A 77 14.43 19.84 -11.31
C SER A 77 14.90 19.71 -9.86
N LEU A 78 15.31 18.50 -9.44
CA LEU A 78 15.83 18.27 -8.10
C LEU A 78 17.12 19.03 -7.85
N ARG A 79 18.11 18.95 -8.76
CA ARG A 79 19.39 19.64 -8.62
C ARG A 79 19.23 21.15 -8.45
N ARG A 80 18.26 21.75 -9.12
CA ARG A 80 17.98 23.20 -9.03
C ARG A 80 17.32 23.59 -7.71
N ARG A 81 16.54 22.68 -7.11
CA ARG A 81 15.66 22.97 -5.97
C ARG A 81 16.07 22.32 -4.66
N CYS A 82 16.98 21.34 -4.69
CA CYS A 82 17.27 20.53 -3.49
C CYS A 82 17.75 21.37 -2.31
N GLY A 83 18.42 22.51 -2.54
CA GLY A 83 18.83 23.45 -1.50
C GLY A 83 17.68 24.17 -0.78
N GLU A 84 16.45 24.11 -1.32
CA GLU A 84 15.26 24.69 -0.67
C GLU A 84 14.73 23.82 0.47
N TYR A 85 15.17 22.56 0.58
CA TYR A 85 14.58 21.58 1.48
C TYR A 85 15.54 21.14 2.58
N ASP A 86 15.02 21.04 3.79
CA ASP A 86 15.75 20.51 4.95
C ASP A 86 15.83 19.00 4.92
N ILE A 87 14.73 18.35 4.46
CA ILE A 87 14.59 16.90 4.39
C ILE A 87 14.08 16.51 3.00
N ILE A 88 14.73 15.52 2.37
CA ILE A 88 14.19 14.81 1.20
C ILE A 88 13.78 13.42 1.63
N HIS A 89 12.50 13.10 1.45
CA HIS A 89 11.91 11.78 1.72
C HIS A 89 11.73 11.02 0.41
N VAL A 90 12.57 10.02 0.19
CA VAL A 90 12.59 9.22 -1.04
C VAL A 90 11.75 7.96 -0.88
N HIS A 91 10.87 7.67 -1.83
CA HIS A 91 10.00 6.49 -1.80
C HIS A 91 10.55 5.36 -2.66
N HIS A 92 11.05 4.30 -2.03
CA HIS A 92 11.57 3.09 -2.68
C HIS A 92 10.45 2.02 -2.85
N PRO A 93 10.40 1.29 -3.98
CA PRO A 93 11.36 1.30 -5.07
C PRO A 93 11.05 2.36 -6.14
N ASP A 94 12.02 3.20 -6.42
CA ASP A 94 12.03 4.13 -7.55
C ASP A 94 13.46 4.43 -7.99
N PRO A 95 14.01 3.71 -9.00
CA PRO A 95 15.35 3.93 -9.51
C PRO A 95 15.60 5.34 -10.04
N MET A 96 14.56 5.99 -10.62
CA MET A 96 14.68 7.34 -11.17
C MET A 96 14.84 8.39 -10.06
N ALA A 97 14.05 8.28 -8.98
CA ALA A 97 14.17 9.13 -7.82
C ALA A 97 15.54 8.96 -7.12
N CYS A 98 16.02 7.72 -7.02
CA CYS A 98 17.34 7.42 -6.48
C CYS A 98 18.45 8.07 -7.32
N LEU A 99 18.41 7.93 -8.65
CA LEU A 99 19.36 8.55 -9.57
C LEU A 99 19.29 10.09 -9.49
N ALA A 100 18.10 10.66 -9.41
CA ALA A 100 17.92 12.09 -9.28
C ALA A 100 18.57 12.61 -7.98
N LEU A 101 18.37 11.92 -6.86
CA LEU A 101 19.00 12.27 -5.60
C LEU A 101 20.52 12.14 -5.67
N PHE A 102 21.05 11.06 -6.25
CA PHE A 102 22.48 10.84 -6.43
C PHE A 102 23.16 11.99 -7.19
N LEU A 103 22.54 12.42 -8.31
CA LEU A 103 23.09 13.47 -9.18
C LEU A 103 22.76 14.89 -8.71
N SER A 104 21.89 15.06 -7.71
CA SER A 104 21.49 16.38 -7.22
C SER A 104 22.57 17.11 -6.42
N GLY A 105 23.51 16.38 -5.83
CA GLY A 105 24.48 16.93 -4.87
C GLY A 105 23.87 17.33 -3.52
N TYR A 106 22.65 16.88 -3.21
CA TYR A 106 21.98 17.23 -1.96
C TYR A 106 22.73 16.75 -0.72
N ARG A 107 22.97 17.70 0.20
CA ARG A 107 23.69 17.45 1.46
C ARG A 107 22.81 17.51 2.71
N GLY A 108 21.52 17.80 2.56
CA GLY A 108 20.55 17.81 3.67
C GLY A 108 20.22 16.41 4.20
N LYS A 109 19.20 16.31 5.04
CA LYS A 109 18.74 15.04 5.63
C LYS A 109 17.94 14.23 4.61
N VAL A 110 18.20 12.91 4.56
CA VAL A 110 17.50 11.97 3.67
C VAL A 110 16.77 10.94 4.50
N VAL A 111 15.47 10.87 4.34
CA VAL A 111 14.62 9.75 4.81
C VAL A 111 14.33 8.84 3.63
N LEU A 112 14.55 7.56 3.79
CA LEU A 112 14.22 6.54 2.77
C LEU A 112 13.01 5.74 3.23
N HIS A 113 11.90 5.85 2.49
CA HIS A 113 10.72 5.03 2.74
C HIS A 113 10.80 3.71 1.95
N TRP A 114 10.99 2.62 2.67
CA TRP A 114 11.10 1.30 2.10
C TRP A 114 9.74 0.62 2.05
N HIS A 115 9.05 0.70 0.92
CA HIS A 115 7.72 0.12 0.77
C HIS A 115 7.75 -1.36 0.42
N SER A 116 8.72 -1.81 -0.38
CA SER A 116 8.92 -3.21 -0.74
C SER A 116 10.28 -3.45 -1.36
N ASP A 117 10.72 -4.70 -1.33
CA ASP A 117 11.85 -5.19 -2.11
C ASP A 117 11.51 -5.26 -3.61
N ILE A 118 12.54 -5.22 -4.47
CA ILE A 118 12.38 -5.45 -5.92
C ILE A 118 12.65 -6.94 -6.18
N GLU A 119 11.58 -7.69 -6.51
CA GLU A 119 11.70 -9.15 -6.66
C GLU A 119 11.71 -9.63 -8.11
N LYS A 120 11.02 -8.90 -9.02
CA LYS A 120 10.73 -9.44 -10.36
C LYS A 120 11.79 -9.15 -11.42
N GLN A 121 12.44 -8.02 -11.40
CA GLN A 121 13.33 -7.57 -12.47
C GLN A 121 14.80 -7.87 -12.13
N LYS A 122 15.19 -9.15 -12.02
CA LYS A 122 16.52 -9.56 -11.54
C LYS A 122 17.68 -8.94 -12.32
N ILE A 123 17.60 -8.83 -13.65
CA ILE A 123 18.64 -8.22 -14.49
C ILE A 123 18.74 -6.73 -14.23
N LEU A 124 17.60 -6.00 -14.29
CA LEU A 124 17.55 -4.56 -14.03
C LEU A 124 17.96 -4.26 -12.57
N LEU A 125 17.59 -5.11 -11.63
CA LEU A 125 18.00 -4.99 -10.24
C LEU A 125 19.51 -5.09 -10.09
N ARG A 126 20.18 -5.98 -10.83
CA ARG A 126 21.65 -6.11 -10.79
C ARG A 126 22.34 -4.82 -11.22
N LEU A 127 21.79 -4.12 -12.22
CA LEU A 127 22.30 -2.82 -12.67
C LEU A 127 21.97 -1.70 -11.67
N TYR A 128 20.81 -1.76 -11.03
CA TYR A 128 20.38 -0.76 -10.05
C TYR A 128 21.04 -0.93 -8.68
N ARG A 129 21.48 -2.13 -8.33
CA ARG A 129 21.99 -2.50 -7.00
C ARG A 129 23.06 -1.55 -6.45
N PRO A 130 24.09 -1.14 -7.21
CA PRO A 130 25.08 -0.18 -6.68
C PRO A 130 24.46 1.14 -6.24
N LEU A 131 23.50 1.65 -7.01
CA LEU A 131 22.78 2.88 -6.70
C LEU A 131 21.83 2.70 -5.51
N GLN A 132 21.20 1.54 -5.38
CA GLN A 132 20.39 1.18 -4.21
C GLN A 132 21.24 1.09 -2.93
N GLU A 133 22.40 0.46 -2.99
CA GLU A 133 23.32 0.36 -1.86
C GLU A 133 23.84 1.73 -1.46
N TRP A 134 24.16 2.60 -2.45
CA TRP A 134 24.47 3.99 -2.17
C TRP A 134 23.33 4.69 -1.44
N LEU A 135 22.08 4.54 -1.88
CA LEU A 135 20.91 5.17 -1.25
C LEU A 135 20.73 4.69 0.19
N LEU A 136 20.87 3.38 0.41
CA LEU A 136 20.84 2.79 1.76
C LEU A 136 21.93 3.38 2.65
N GLY A 137 23.14 3.56 2.15
CA GLY A 137 24.26 4.22 2.86
C GLY A 137 23.96 5.69 3.14
N ARG A 138 23.44 6.42 2.12
CA ARG A 138 23.19 7.87 2.16
C ARG A 138 22.05 8.28 3.09
N ALA A 139 21.03 7.42 3.24
CA ALA A 139 19.88 7.74 4.08
C ALA A 139 20.31 7.96 5.54
N ASP A 140 19.87 9.05 6.13
CA ASP A 140 20.04 9.32 7.57
C ASP A 140 19.08 8.45 8.40
N LEU A 141 17.89 8.14 7.86
CA LEU A 141 16.91 7.23 8.44
C LEU A 141 16.19 6.45 7.35
N ILE A 142 15.88 5.21 7.63
CA ILE A 142 15.06 4.34 6.76
C ILE A 142 13.76 4.03 7.49
N VAL A 143 12.62 4.28 6.87
CA VAL A 143 11.32 3.94 7.44
C VAL A 143 10.69 2.81 6.63
N GLY A 144 10.33 1.73 7.31
CA GLY A 144 9.57 0.63 6.72
C GLY A 144 8.11 0.66 7.16
N THR A 145 7.24 0.02 6.40
CA THR A 145 5.79 0.08 6.62
C THR A 145 5.30 -0.81 7.77
N THR A 146 6.07 -1.88 8.08
CA THR A 146 5.81 -2.75 9.23
C THR A 146 7.12 -3.19 9.89
N PRO A 147 7.11 -3.52 11.20
CA PRO A 147 8.30 -4.01 11.89
C PRO A 147 8.83 -5.31 11.27
N VAL A 148 7.93 -6.25 10.95
CA VAL A 148 8.26 -7.56 10.37
C VAL A 148 8.96 -7.40 9.03
N TYR A 149 8.32 -6.68 8.09
CA TYR A 149 8.91 -6.47 6.76
C TYR A 149 10.26 -5.77 6.82
N THR A 150 10.41 -4.79 7.72
CA THR A 150 11.67 -4.04 7.88
C THR A 150 12.79 -4.93 8.44
N ALA A 151 12.49 -5.74 9.45
CA ALA A 151 13.47 -6.62 10.09
C ALA A 151 13.91 -7.77 9.16
N GLU A 152 13.01 -8.26 8.30
CA GLU A 152 13.22 -9.46 7.49
C GLU A 152 13.56 -9.17 6.02
N SER A 153 13.65 -7.89 5.62
CA SER A 153 14.12 -7.52 4.28
C SER A 153 15.62 -7.79 4.14
N PRO A 154 16.05 -8.66 3.21
CA PRO A 154 17.48 -8.94 2.99
C PRO A 154 18.29 -7.69 2.62
N CYS A 155 17.63 -6.68 2.04
CA CYS A 155 18.28 -5.43 1.67
C CYS A 155 18.59 -4.55 2.87
N LEU A 156 17.84 -4.68 3.97
CA LEU A 156 17.94 -3.80 5.14
C LEU A 156 18.83 -4.34 6.27
N VAL A 157 19.22 -5.60 6.23
CA VAL A 157 20.00 -6.28 7.30
C VAL A 157 21.21 -5.46 7.77
N ARG A 158 21.97 -4.88 6.84
CA ARG A 158 23.17 -4.10 7.15
C ARG A 158 22.90 -2.71 7.72
N VAL A 159 21.67 -2.23 7.63
CA VAL A 159 21.27 -0.87 8.00
C VAL A 159 20.14 -0.83 9.02
N LEU A 160 19.82 -1.95 9.68
CA LEU A 160 18.78 -2.06 10.70
C LEU A 160 18.93 -1.05 11.85
N HIS A 161 20.19 -0.68 12.20
CA HIS A 161 20.48 0.29 13.23
C HIS A 161 19.92 1.70 12.96
N LYS A 162 19.59 2.01 11.71
CA LYS A 162 18.97 3.29 11.31
C LYS A 162 17.59 3.09 10.67
N THR A 163 16.86 2.07 11.10
CA THR A 163 15.49 1.84 10.65
C THR A 163 14.47 2.24 11.72
N ALA A 164 13.29 2.63 11.27
CA ALA A 164 12.12 2.88 12.10
C ALA A 164 10.87 2.34 11.39
N CYS A 165 9.79 2.12 12.12
CA CYS A 165 8.51 1.74 11.54
C CYS A 165 7.61 2.96 11.38
N LEU A 166 7.06 3.14 10.18
CA LEU A 166 6.04 4.13 9.86
C LEU A 166 4.87 3.40 9.19
N PRO A 167 3.89 2.89 9.94
CA PRO A 167 2.72 2.23 9.38
C PRO A 167 1.96 3.15 8.43
N ILE A 168 1.51 2.57 7.32
CA ILE A 168 0.65 3.30 6.38
C ILE A 168 -0.69 3.58 7.05
N GLY A 169 -1.19 4.80 6.87
CA GLY A 169 -2.50 5.21 7.31
C GLY A 169 -3.34 5.73 6.15
N VAL A 170 -4.64 5.51 6.24
CA VAL A 170 -5.62 6.00 5.26
C VAL A 170 -6.74 6.78 5.96
N ASP A 171 -7.41 7.64 5.21
CA ASP A 171 -8.67 8.22 5.67
C ASP A 171 -9.74 7.12 5.80
N PRO A 172 -10.74 7.25 6.70
CA PRO A 172 -11.78 6.27 6.82
C PRO A 172 -12.58 6.16 5.52
N VAL A 173 -12.86 4.94 5.11
CA VAL A 173 -13.84 4.70 4.04
C VAL A 173 -15.22 5.02 4.60
N VAL A 174 -15.98 5.86 3.90
CA VAL A 174 -17.34 6.27 4.30
C VAL A 174 -18.32 5.69 3.29
N PRO A 175 -18.95 4.54 3.61
CA PRO A 175 -19.95 3.93 2.73
C PRO A 175 -21.24 4.75 2.70
N ASP A 176 -21.82 4.88 1.52
CA ASP A 176 -23.17 5.41 1.32
C ASP A 176 -24.19 4.31 1.69
N PRO A 177 -25.07 4.52 2.69
CA PRO A 177 -26.03 3.51 3.14
C PRO A 177 -26.98 3.01 2.03
N GLU A 178 -27.45 3.90 1.15
CA GLU A 178 -28.36 3.50 0.06
C GLU A 178 -27.66 2.58 -0.95
N LYS A 179 -26.38 2.85 -1.26
CA LYS A 179 -25.58 1.99 -2.13
C LYS A 179 -25.25 0.66 -1.48
N VAL A 180 -24.98 0.66 -0.16
CA VAL A 180 -24.77 -0.56 0.62
C VAL A 180 -26.01 -1.45 0.56
N ASP A 181 -27.19 -0.88 0.83
CA ASP A 181 -28.45 -1.60 0.79
C ASP A 181 -28.78 -2.11 -0.62
N ALA A 182 -28.52 -1.29 -1.64
CA ALA A 182 -28.71 -1.68 -3.04
C ALA A 182 -27.78 -2.86 -3.42
N LEU A 183 -26.54 -2.88 -2.91
CA LEU A 183 -25.61 -4.00 -3.13
C LEU A 183 -26.05 -5.25 -2.38
N ARG A 184 -26.47 -5.12 -1.11
CA ARG A 184 -26.99 -6.23 -0.30
C ARG A 184 -28.23 -6.88 -0.93
N ARG A 185 -29.15 -6.10 -1.50
CA ARG A 185 -30.34 -6.62 -2.22
C ARG A 185 -30.02 -7.49 -3.44
N LYS A 186 -28.81 -7.35 -4.02
CA LYS A 186 -28.37 -8.24 -5.13
C LYS A 186 -28.01 -9.66 -4.65
N TYR A 187 -27.76 -9.82 -3.34
CA TYR A 187 -27.31 -11.08 -2.74
C TYR A 187 -28.15 -11.41 -1.49
N PRO A 188 -29.48 -11.59 -1.64
CA PRO A 188 -30.38 -11.78 -0.50
C PRO A 188 -30.01 -13.04 0.27
N GLY A 189 -29.91 -12.92 1.61
CA GLY A 189 -29.57 -14.03 2.51
C GLY A 189 -28.11 -14.50 2.46
N ARG A 190 -27.28 -13.92 1.58
CA ARG A 190 -25.86 -14.33 1.44
C ARG A 190 -24.92 -13.42 2.24
N LYS A 191 -23.91 -14.04 2.81
CA LYS A 191 -22.73 -13.36 3.39
C LYS A 191 -21.75 -13.00 2.28
N ILE A 192 -21.36 -11.74 2.22
CA ILE A 192 -20.51 -11.20 1.16
C ILE A 192 -19.06 -11.24 1.61
N ILE A 193 -18.24 -11.99 0.88
CA ILE A 193 -16.78 -11.96 0.97
C ILE A 193 -16.28 -11.01 -0.10
N PHE A 194 -15.58 -9.94 0.28
CA PHE A 194 -15.03 -8.98 -0.68
C PHE A 194 -13.51 -9.06 -0.74
N SER A 195 -12.97 -8.98 -1.93
CA SER A 195 -11.54 -8.88 -2.19
C SER A 195 -11.26 -7.86 -3.28
N LEU A 196 -10.19 -7.08 -3.13
CA LEU A 196 -9.87 -5.98 -4.06
C LEU A 196 -8.39 -5.95 -4.42
N GLY A 197 -8.09 -5.80 -5.70
CA GLY A 197 -6.73 -5.53 -6.17
C GLY A 197 -6.51 -5.88 -7.63
N ARG A 198 -5.28 -5.66 -8.10
CA ARG A 198 -4.91 -6.01 -9.48
C ARG A 198 -4.99 -7.53 -9.68
N LEU A 199 -5.57 -7.96 -10.80
CA LEU A 199 -5.68 -9.38 -11.14
C LEU A 199 -4.34 -9.87 -11.71
N VAL A 200 -3.40 -10.18 -10.79
CA VAL A 200 -2.04 -10.67 -11.07
C VAL A 200 -1.70 -11.85 -10.15
N ALA A 201 -0.78 -12.69 -10.56
CA ALA A 201 -0.50 -13.99 -9.94
C ALA A 201 -0.23 -13.92 -8.42
N TYR A 202 0.55 -12.93 -7.93
CA TYR A 202 0.88 -12.86 -6.52
C TYR A 202 -0.31 -12.52 -5.61
N LYS A 203 -1.41 -11.97 -6.16
CA LYS A 203 -2.66 -11.70 -5.41
C LYS A 203 -3.44 -12.96 -5.05
N GLY A 204 -3.13 -14.09 -5.70
CA GLY A 204 -3.64 -15.41 -5.29
C GLY A 204 -5.14 -15.62 -5.44
N TYR A 205 -5.83 -14.86 -6.30
CA TYR A 205 -7.29 -14.96 -6.48
C TYR A 205 -7.76 -16.37 -6.86
N ARG A 206 -6.92 -17.17 -7.54
CA ARG A 206 -7.23 -18.57 -7.82
C ARG A 206 -7.53 -19.39 -6.56
N TYR A 207 -6.82 -19.12 -5.46
CA TYR A 207 -7.05 -19.79 -4.17
C TYR A 207 -8.35 -19.32 -3.50
N LEU A 208 -8.74 -18.07 -3.70
CA LEU A 208 -10.02 -17.56 -3.24
C LEU A 208 -11.19 -18.12 -4.06
N ILE A 209 -11.02 -18.28 -5.39
CA ILE A 209 -12.00 -18.96 -6.26
C ILE A 209 -12.12 -20.43 -5.86
N GLU A 210 -11.01 -21.11 -5.62
CA GLU A 210 -11.02 -22.49 -5.15
C GLU A 210 -11.67 -22.62 -3.77
N ALA A 211 -11.45 -21.67 -2.86
CA ALA A 211 -12.06 -21.64 -1.53
C ALA A 211 -13.59 -21.63 -1.59
N ALA A 212 -14.18 -21.02 -2.63
CA ALA A 212 -15.64 -21.00 -2.80
C ALA A 212 -16.28 -22.42 -2.90
N ARG A 213 -15.50 -23.43 -3.27
CA ARG A 213 -15.99 -24.84 -3.29
C ARG A 213 -16.21 -25.43 -1.89
N TYR A 214 -15.53 -24.87 -0.88
CA TYR A 214 -15.61 -25.33 0.51
C TYR A 214 -16.55 -24.47 1.36
N LEU A 215 -17.05 -23.36 0.80
CA LEU A 215 -18.04 -22.50 1.44
C LEU A 215 -19.45 -23.10 1.26
N THR A 216 -20.34 -22.80 2.20
CA THR A 216 -21.78 -23.11 2.09
C THR A 216 -22.49 -22.16 1.13
N ASP A 217 -23.72 -22.48 0.71
CA ASP A 217 -24.46 -21.74 -0.34
C ASP A 217 -24.87 -20.32 0.10
N ASP A 218 -24.81 -20.03 1.39
CA ASP A 218 -25.07 -18.71 1.96
C ASP A 218 -23.91 -17.73 1.84
N TYR A 219 -22.84 -18.09 1.11
CA TYR A 219 -21.71 -17.18 0.82
C TYR A 219 -21.64 -16.78 -0.64
N VAL A 220 -21.17 -15.55 -0.89
CA VAL A 220 -20.79 -15.08 -2.21
C VAL A 220 -19.45 -14.33 -2.14
N VAL A 221 -18.58 -14.59 -3.11
CA VAL A 221 -17.26 -13.98 -3.23
C VAL A 221 -17.28 -12.93 -4.34
N LEU A 222 -17.00 -11.71 -3.99
CA LEU A 222 -16.92 -10.56 -4.91
C LEU A 222 -15.46 -10.12 -5.05
N ILE A 223 -14.91 -10.24 -6.25
CA ILE A 223 -13.53 -9.89 -6.54
C ILE A 223 -13.50 -8.64 -7.43
N GLY A 224 -13.12 -7.51 -6.84
CA GLY A 224 -12.93 -6.24 -7.56
C GLY A 224 -11.51 -6.06 -8.07
N GLY A 225 -11.40 -5.46 -9.25
CA GLY A 225 -10.13 -5.11 -9.87
C GLY A 225 -10.00 -5.54 -11.31
N SER A 226 -8.92 -5.13 -11.94
CA SER A 226 -8.58 -5.48 -13.31
C SER A 226 -7.12 -5.95 -13.42
N GLY A 227 -6.81 -6.70 -14.46
CA GLY A 227 -5.45 -7.18 -14.67
C GLY A 227 -5.35 -8.25 -15.76
N PRO A 228 -4.13 -8.68 -16.06
CA PRO A 228 -3.89 -9.63 -17.16
C PRO A 228 -4.52 -11.02 -16.94
N LEU A 229 -4.85 -11.37 -15.68
CA LEU A 229 -5.43 -12.68 -15.36
C LEU A 229 -6.97 -12.71 -15.41
N MET A 230 -7.64 -11.66 -15.87
CA MET A 230 -9.11 -11.59 -15.89
C MET A 230 -9.74 -12.80 -16.60
N CYS A 231 -9.32 -13.10 -17.83
CA CYS A 231 -9.85 -14.21 -18.61
C CYS A 231 -9.50 -15.58 -18.00
N GLU A 232 -8.28 -15.72 -17.45
CA GLU A 232 -7.85 -16.97 -16.81
C GLU A 232 -8.69 -17.26 -15.55
N LEU A 233 -8.91 -16.24 -14.70
CA LEU A 233 -9.71 -16.38 -13.49
C LEU A 233 -11.19 -16.64 -13.82
N GLN A 234 -11.72 -16.05 -14.90
CA GLN A 234 -13.08 -16.34 -15.34
C GLN A 234 -13.23 -17.79 -15.78
N ALA A 235 -12.30 -18.30 -16.61
CA ALA A 235 -12.26 -19.69 -17.01
C ALA A 235 -12.11 -20.65 -15.80
N GLU A 236 -11.35 -20.24 -14.77
CA GLU A 236 -11.18 -21.02 -13.55
C GLU A 236 -12.49 -21.10 -12.73
N ILE A 237 -13.28 -20.03 -12.67
CA ILE A 237 -14.62 -20.02 -12.04
C ILE A 237 -15.53 -21.04 -12.74
N GLU A 238 -15.60 -21.01 -14.07
CA GLU A 238 -16.41 -21.93 -14.89
C GLU A 238 -15.94 -23.38 -14.74
N THR A 239 -14.64 -23.64 -14.85
CA THR A 239 -14.10 -25.00 -14.72
C THR A 239 -14.35 -25.61 -13.35
N ARG A 240 -14.42 -24.79 -12.29
CA ARG A 240 -14.68 -25.25 -10.92
C ARG A 240 -16.17 -25.33 -10.58
N GLY A 241 -17.06 -24.85 -11.45
CA GLY A 241 -18.51 -24.85 -11.24
C GLY A 241 -18.92 -23.98 -10.05
N VAL A 242 -18.35 -22.77 -9.92
CA VAL A 242 -18.63 -21.84 -8.81
C VAL A 242 -19.17 -20.48 -9.30
N GLU A 243 -19.76 -20.45 -10.49
CA GLU A 243 -20.26 -19.23 -11.14
C GLU A 243 -21.40 -18.56 -10.36
N ASP A 244 -22.16 -19.31 -9.59
CA ASP A 244 -23.20 -18.80 -8.72
C ASP A 244 -22.69 -18.20 -7.42
N ARG A 245 -21.44 -18.51 -7.03
CA ARG A 245 -20.78 -18.10 -5.77
C ARG A 245 -19.69 -17.10 -5.95
N VAL A 246 -19.06 -16.97 -7.12
CA VAL A 246 -17.94 -16.06 -7.37
C VAL A 246 -18.27 -15.09 -8.50
N ARG A 247 -17.99 -13.81 -8.30
CA ARG A 247 -18.15 -12.76 -9.30
C ARG A 247 -16.86 -11.95 -9.45
N LEU A 248 -16.34 -11.87 -10.68
CA LEU A 248 -15.32 -10.89 -11.05
C LEU A 248 -16.04 -9.59 -11.43
N LEU A 249 -15.82 -8.53 -10.66
CA LEU A 249 -16.51 -7.25 -10.83
C LEU A 249 -15.83 -6.31 -11.84
N GLY A 250 -14.60 -6.64 -12.28
CA GLY A 250 -13.81 -5.70 -13.04
C GLY A 250 -13.38 -4.50 -12.19
N ARG A 251 -13.00 -3.41 -12.86
CA ARG A 251 -12.65 -2.17 -12.17
C ARG A 251 -13.89 -1.53 -11.55
N ILE A 252 -13.89 -1.39 -10.26
CA ILE A 252 -14.93 -0.68 -9.50
C ILE A 252 -14.60 0.82 -9.56
N PRO A 253 -15.54 1.69 -9.94
CA PRO A 253 -15.37 3.14 -9.85
C PRO A 253 -15.13 3.59 -8.41
N ASP A 254 -14.28 4.61 -8.23
CA ASP A 254 -13.87 5.09 -6.90
C ASP A 254 -15.08 5.53 -6.04
N GLY A 255 -16.11 6.11 -6.64
CA GLY A 255 -17.36 6.51 -5.95
C GLY A 255 -18.32 5.37 -5.58
N GLU A 256 -18.02 4.14 -6.07
CA GLU A 256 -18.80 2.92 -5.77
C GLU A 256 -18.09 2.00 -4.79
N LEU A 257 -16.76 2.09 -4.75
CA LEU A 257 -15.91 1.22 -3.94
C LEU A 257 -16.27 1.23 -2.44
N PRO A 258 -16.60 2.37 -1.80
CA PRO A 258 -17.02 2.41 -0.40
C PRO A 258 -18.20 1.49 -0.08
N ALA A 259 -19.16 1.36 -1.01
CA ALA A 259 -20.33 0.50 -0.80
C ALA A 259 -19.95 -0.99 -0.70
N TYR A 260 -18.94 -1.45 -1.44
CA TYR A 260 -18.45 -2.83 -1.35
C TYR A 260 -17.79 -3.11 0.00
N TYR A 261 -16.98 -2.18 0.51
CA TYR A 261 -16.45 -2.29 1.87
C TYR A 261 -17.56 -2.26 2.93
N GLY A 262 -18.55 -1.38 2.78
CA GLY A 262 -19.69 -1.31 3.70
C GLY A 262 -20.58 -2.55 3.66
N ALA A 263 -20.80 -3.13 2.48
CA ALA A 263 -21.68 -4.27 2.28
C ALA A 263 -21.05 -5.62 2.63
N CYS A 264 -19.71 -5.77 2.57
CA CYS A 264 -19.12 -7.08 2.85
C CYS A 264 -19.24 -7.47 4.33
N ASP A 265 -19.26 -8.77 4.57
CA ASP A 265 -19.20 -9.36 5.90
C ASP A 265 -17.73 -9.62 6.28
N VAL A 266 -16.94 -10.10 5.34
CA VAL A 266 -15.51 -10.38 5.52
C VAL A 266 -14.72 -9.81 4.35
N PHE A 267 -13.65 -9.11 4.64
CA PHE A 267 -12.66 -8.78 3.61
C PHE A 267 -11.60 -9.88 3.52
N CYS A 268 -11.31 -10.36 2.31
CA CYS A 268 -10.34 -11.42 2.10
C CYS A 268 -9.13 -10.94 1.29
N LEU A 269 -7.90 -11.13 1.82
CA LEU A 269 -6.65 -10.87 1.11
C LEU A 269 -5.90 -12.18 0.87
N SER A 270 -6.10 -12.77 -0.29
CA SER A 270 -5.55 -14.08 -0.69
C SER A 270 -4.13 -14.04 -1.27
N SER A 271 -3.42 -12.91 -1.14
CA SER A 271 -2.06 -12.73 -1.67
C SER A 271 -1.09 -13.79 -1.16
N VAL A 272 -0.15 -14.26 -2.03
CA VAL A 272 0.69 -15.43 -1.74
C VAL A 272 2.21 -15.17 -1.81
N GLN A 273 2.63 -13.93 -2.02
CA GLN A 273 4.05 -13.57 -2.11
C GLN A 273 4.33 -12.30 -1.31
N LYS A 274 5.54 -12.17 -0.77
CA LYS A 274 5.98 -11.01 0.02
C LYS A 274 6.02 -9.68 -0.76
N THR A 275 5.85 -9.71 -2.09
CA THR A 275 5.55 -8.52 -2.90
C THR A 275 4.31 -7.77 -2.39
N GLU A 276 3.38 -8.46 -1.71
CA GLU A 276 2.35 -7.85 -0.88
C GLU A 276 2.95 -7.50 0.47
N ALA A 277 3.57 -6.33 0.57
CA ALA A 277 4.33 -5.95 1.75
C ALA A 277 3.45 -5.47 2.93
N PHE A 278 2.24 -4.99 2.63
CA PHE A 278 1.36 -4.36 3.63
C PHE A 278 -0.13 -4.71 3.43
N GLY A 279 -0.64 -4.58 2.21
CA GLY A 279 -2.05 -4.78 1.90
C GLY A 279 -2.96 -3.65 2.39
N ILE A 280 -2.80 -2.43 1.82
CA ILE A 280 -3.57 -1.22 2.21
C ILE A 280 -5.09 -1.50 2.24
N VAL A 281 -5.60 -2.29 1.31
CA VAL A 281 -7.02 -2.66 1.22
C VAL A 281 -7.57 -3.33 2.50
N GLN A 282 -6.70 -3.94 3.32
CA GLN A 282 -7.11 -4.50 4.63
C GLN A 282 -7.51 -3.38 5.60
N ILE A 283 -6.71 -2.32 5.67
CA ILE A 283 -6.99 -1.20 6.58
C ILE A 283 -8.16 -0.35 6.09
N GLU A 284 -8.43 -0.32 4.79
CA GLU A 284 -9.66 0.25 4.23
C GLU A 284 -10.89 -0.54 4.71
N ALA A 285 -10.85 -1.87 4.64
CA ALA A 285 -11.90 -2.72 5.19
C ALA A 285 -12.07 -2.57 6.72
N MET A 286 -10.95 -2.54 7.45
CA MET A 286 -10.95 -2.34 8.91
C MET A 286 -11.55 -0.99 9.31
N SER A 287 -11.41 0.06 8.47
CA SER A 287 -12.02 1.37 8.72
C SER A 287 -13.55 1.33 8.69
N CYS A 288 -14.13 0.35 7.98
CA CYS A 288 -15.56 0.05 7.97
C CYS A 288 -15.95 -1.00 9.04
N GLY A 289 -15.08 -1.32 9.99
CA GLY A 289 -15.33 -2.35 10.99
C GLY A 289 -15.43 -3.77 10.40
N LYS A 290 -14.83 -4.03 9.23
CA LYS A 290 -14.90 -5.36 8.62
C LYS A 290 -13.73 -6.23 9.06
N PRO A 291 -14.01 -7.44 9.58
CA PRO A 291 -12.96 -8.40 9.88
C PRO A 291 -12.26 -8.86 8.60
N VAL A 292 -10.98 -9.22 8.75
CA VAL A 292 -10.12 -9.58 7.62
C VAL A 292 -9.69 -11.04 7.74
N VAL A 293 -9.78 -11.78 6.64
CA VAL A 293 -9.09 -13.06 6.48
C VAL A 293 -7.96 -12.86 5.48
N SER A 294 -6.72 -13.16 5.87
CA SER A 294 -5.56 -12.96 5.01
C SER A 294 -4.59 -14.14 5.06
N ALA A 295 -3.76 -14.27 4.03
CA ALA A 295 -2.70 -15.26 4.07
C ALA A 295 -1.54 -14.79 4.97
N ASP A 296 -1.00 -15.70 5.78
CA ASP A 296 0.21 -15.50 6.58
C ASP A 296 1.46 -15.69 5.70
N ILE A 297 1.73 -14.66 4.91
CA ILE A 297 2.81 -14.68 3.93
C ILE A 297 4.15 -14.53 4.65
N PRO A 298 5.08 -15.49 4.54
CA PRO A 298 6.40 -15.38 5.16
C PRO A 298 7.12 -14.08 4.76
N HIS A 299 7.71 -13.41 5.73
CA HIS A 299 8.47 -12.15 5.57
C HIS A 299 7.65 -10.97 5.01
N SER A 300 6.32 -11.04 5.11
CA SER A 300 5.41 -9.96 4.72
C SER A 300 4.83 -9.26 5.94
N GLY A 301 4.45 -7.98 5.77
CA GLY A 301 3.72 -7.24 6.80
C GLY A 301 2.22 -7.53 6.85
N VAL A 302 1.67 -8.35 5.95
CA VAL A 302 0.23 -8.62 5.83
C VAL A 302 -0.36 -9.14 7.15
N SER A 303 0.26 -10.14 7.76
CA SER A 303 -0.20 -10.73 9.03
C SER A 303 0.05 -9.82 10.24
N TRP A 304 0.99 -8.87 10.14
CA TRP A 304 1.14 -7.84 11.16
C TRP A 304 0.00 -6.80 11.06
N VAL A 305 -0.42 -6.45 9.85
CA VAL A 305 -1.57 -5.55 9.61
C VAL A 305 -2.85 -6.23 10.10
N ASN A 306 -3.15 -7.44 9.63
CA ASN A 306 -4.25 -8.25 10.14
C ASN A 306 -3.78 -9.06 11.35
N LYS A 307 -4.01 -8.56 12.55
CA LYS A 307 -3.60 -9.25 13.77
C LYS A 307 -4.49 -10.47 14.01
N HIS A 308 -3.92 -11.68 13.85
CA HIS A 308 -4.61 -12.95 14.05
C HIS A 308 -5.31 -13.02 15.41
N GLY A 309 -6.55 -13.48 15.43
CA GLY A 309 -7.37 -13.59 16.65
C GLY A 309 -7.90 -12.25 17.17
N VAL A 310 -7.57 -11.11 16.53
CA VAL A 310 -8.01 -9.77 16.97
C VAL A 310 -8.82 -9.05 15.90
N SER A 311 -8.24 -8.84 14.72
CA SER A 311 -8.91 -8.17 13.60
C SER A 311 -9.42 -9.14 12.53
N GLY A 312 -9.23 -10.42 12.75
CA GLY A 312 -9.58 -11.51 11.88
C GLY A 312 -8.64 -12.70 12.03
N LEU A 313 -8.52 -13.50 10.98
CA LEU A 313 -7.68 -14.71 10.97
C LEU A 313 -6.64 -14.65 9.84
N ASN A 314 -5.47 -15.25 10.09
CA ASN A 314 -4.44 -15.49 9.09
C ASN A 314 -4.30 -16.99 8.84
N VAL A 315 -4.18 -17.39 7.58
CA VAL A 315 -4.12 -18.78 7.14
C VAL A 315 -2.86 -19.03 6.29
N PRO A 316 -2.41 -20.28 6.14
CA PRO A 316 -1.30 -20.57 5.25
C PRO A 316 -1.56 -20.04 3.83
N PRO A 317 -0.58 -19.44 3.15
CA PRO A 317 -0.74 -18.99 1.78
C PRO A 317 -0.94 -20.20 0.84
N LYS A 318 -1.77 -20.03 -0.19
CA LYS A 318 -2.12 -21.07 -1.18
C LYS A 318 -2.98 -22.24 -0.62
N ASP A 319 -3.54 -22.10 0.55
CA ASP A 319 -4.45 -23.06 1.15
C ASP A 319 -5.90 -22.57 1.03
N ALA A 320 -6.59 -23.03 -0.01
CA ALA A 320 -7.97 -22.65 -0.30
C ALA A 320 -8.96 -23.15 0.75
N ARG A 321 -8.68 -24.34 1.33
CA ARG A 321 -9.55 -24.93 2.35
C ARG A 321 -9.43 -24.17 3.67
N ALA A 322 -8.21 -23.90 4.12
CA ALA A 322 -7.98 -23.09 5.31
C ALA A 322 -8.58 -21.68 5.16
N LEU A 323 -8.53 -21.10 3.94
CA LEU A 323 -9.13 -19.80 3.64
C LEU A 323 -10.65 -19.83 3.84
N ALA A 324 -11.35 -20.86 3.32
CA ALA A 324 -12.77 -21.02 3.48
C ALA A 324 -13.17 -21.28 4.95
N GLU A 325 -12.46 -22.16 5.64
CA GLU A 325 -12.67 -22.46 7.06
C GLU A 325 -12.52 -21.19 7.94
N ALA A 326 -11.49 -20.37 7.68
CA ALA A 326 -11.29 -19.11 8.38
C ALA A 326 -12.41 -18.09 8.10
N VAL A 327 -12.87 -17.99 6.85
CA VAL A 327 -14.01 -17.13 6.50
C VAL A 327 -15.28 -17.57 7.24
N MET A 328 -15.57 -18.86 7.25
CA MET A 328 -16.73 -19.40 7.97
C MET A 328 -16.61 -19.21 9.49
N ALA A 329 -15.42 -19.38 10.06
CA ALA A 329 -15.19 -19.14 11.48
C ALA A 329 -15.37 -17.65 11.86
N VAL A 330 -14.96 -16.71 11.00
CA VAL A 330 -15.13 -15.28 11.23
C VAL A 330 -16.58 -14.84 11.06
N ALA A 331 -17.28 -15.31 10.03
CA ALA A 331 -18.62 -14.83 9.64
C ALA A 331 -19.77 -15.75 10.12
N GLY A 332 -19.46 -16.95 10.61
CA GLY A 332 -20.47 -17.96 10.97
C GLY A 332 -21.17 -17.68 12.30
N ASP A 333 -20.42 -17.28 13.32
CA ASP A 333 -20.93 -16.97 14.66
C ASP A 333 -21.02 -15.46 14.87
N GLY A 334 -22.22 -14.97 15.19
CA GLY A 334 -22.45 -13.53 15.40
C GLY A 334 -21.63 -12.93 16.55
N ARG A 335 -21.33 -13.70 17.60
CA ARG A 335 -20.50 -13.24 18.71
C ARG A 335 -19.03 -13.13 18.33
N ALA A 336 -18.53 -14.14 17.62
CA ALA A 336 -17.16 -14.12 17.09
C ALA A 336 -16.99 -12.99 16.06
N TYR A 337 -17.94 -12.83 15.16
CA TYR A 337 -17.97 -11.73 14.19
C TYR A 337 -17.88 -10.37 14.86
N ALA A 338 -18.74 -10.10 15.85
CA ALA A 338 -18.74 -8.83 16.59
C ALA A 338 -17.39 -8.55 17.26
N GLY A 339 -16.74 -9.58 17.81
CA GLY A 339 -15.40 -9.49 18.39
C GLY A 339 -14.34 -9.09 17.38
N PHE A 340 -14.30 -9.76 16.23
CA PHE A 340 -13.35 -9.44 15.14
C PHE A 340 -13.61 -8.07 14.51
N ALA A 341 -14.88 -7.71 14.30
CA ALA A 341 -15.26 -6.40 13.76
C ALA A 341 -14.81 -5.25 14.66
N ALA A 342 -15.09 -5.35 15.97
CA ALA A 342 -14.62 -4.37 16.96
C ALA A 342 -13.09 -4.34 17.05
N GLY A 343 -12.43 -5.50 16.94
CA GLY A 343 -10.97 -5.61 16.90
C GLY A 343 -10.35 -4.93 15.66
N ALA A 344 -10.96 -5.13 14.49
CA ALA A 344 -10.55 -4.51 13.24
C ALA A 344 -10.67 -2.98 13.29
N GLU A 345 -11.83 -2.47 13.73
CA GLU A 345 -12.06 -1.03 13.86
C GLU A 345 -11.10 -0.38 14.87
N ARG A 346 -10.93 -0.99 16.05
CA ARG A 346 -9.98 -0.51 17.06
C ARG A 346 -8.56 -0.45 16.49
N ARG A 347 -8.11 -1.52 15.81
CA ARG A 347 -6.78 -1.57 15.22
C ARG A 347 -6.57 -0.50 14.15
N TYR A 348 -7.57 -0.24 13.31
CA TYR A 348 -7.56 0.87 12.36
C TYR A 348 -7.40 2.20 13.08
N ARG A 349 -8.25 2.50 14.07
CA ARG A 349 -8.24 3.77 14.81
C ARG A 349 -6.92 4.01 15.55
N GLU A 350 -6.35 2.98 16.14
CA GLU A 350 -5.12 3.08 16.95
C GLU A 350 -3.85 3.15 16.11
N THR A 351 -3.85 2.59 14.88
CA THR A 351 -2.60 2.39 14.14
C THR A 351 -2.63 2.95 12.72
N PHE A 352 -3.75 2.84 12.00
CA PHE A 352 -3.79 2.96 10.56
C PHE A 352 -4.59 4.16 10.03
N THR A 353 -4.94 5.12 10.87
CA THR A 353 -5.53 6.36 10.37
C THR A 353 -4.47 7.24 9.70
N ARG A 354 -4.85 7.97 8.65
CA ARG A 354 -3.98 8.97 7.99
C ARG A 354 -3.41 9.94 9.03
N GLY A 355 -4.23 10.40 9.98
CA GLY A 355 -3.80 11.28 11.06
C GLY A 355 -2.63 10.71 11.86
N ARG A 356 -2.70 9.42 12.26
CA ARG A 356 -1.62 8.73 12.98
C ARG A 356 -0.34 8.64 12.15
N MET A 357 -0.44 8.30 10.87
CA MET A 357 0.72 8.27 9.98
C MET A 357 1.40 9.64 9.90
N ILE A 358 0.62 10.73 9.78
CA ILE A 358 1.15 12.09 9.72
C ILE A 358 1.77 12.50 11.07
N ASP A 359 1.15 12.19 12.21
CA ASP A 359 1.73 12.46 13.53
C ASP A 359 3.07 11.74 13.73
N ASN A 360 3.14 10.48 13.31
CA ASN A 360 4.35 9.68 13.45
C ASN A 360 5.47 10.18 12.55
N VAL A 361 5.19 10.50 11.29
CA VAL A 361 6.22 11.03 10.38
C VAL A 361 6.70 12.41 10.82
N LEU A 362 5.82 13.24 11.36
CA LEU A 362 6.20 14.57 11.86
C LEU A 362 7.14 14.46 13.08
N LYS A 363 6.89 13.50 13.99
CA LYS A 363 7.83 13.20 15.09
C LYS A 363 9.18 12.73 14.57
N ILE A 364 9.20 11.87 13.56
CA ILE A 364 10.42 11.38 12.89
C ILE A 364 11.19 12.56 12.30
N TYR A 365 10.55 13.42 11.51
CA TYR A 365 11.20 14.56 10.87
C TYR A 365 11.72 15.58 11.90
N THR A 366 10.93 15.88 12.92
CA THR A 366 11.32 16.83 13.97
C THR A 366 12.55 16.35 14.73
N ARG A 367 12.61 15.06 15.05
CA ARG A 367 13.78 14.44 15.67
C ARG A 367 14.99 14.53 14.76
N LEU A 368 14.86 14.08 13.51
CA LEU A 368 15.94 14.03 12.54
C LEU A 368 16.49 15.45 12.22
N TRP A 369 15.61 16.45 12.17
CA TRP A 369 15.99 17.83 11.88
C TRP A 369 16.78 18.48 13.03
N LYS A 370 16.45 18.11 14.28
CA LYS A 370 17.16 18.61 15.49
C LYS A 370 18.50 17.91 15.72
N GLU A 371 18.69 16.70 15.20
CA GLU A 371 19.94 15.96 15.35
C GLU A 371 21.04 16.62 14.48
N PRO A 372 22.21 16.96 15.05
CA PRO A 372 23.32 17.46 14.25
C PRO A 372 23.68 16.44 13.16
N LYS A 373 24.10 16.91 11.99
CA LYS A 373 24.63 16.01 10.95
C LYS A 373 25.84 15.29 11.56
N LEU A 374 25.78 13.96 11.59
CA LEU A 374 26.97 13.17 11.85
C LEU A 374 28.02 13.63 10.83
N SER A 375 29.05 14.34 11.31
CA SER A 375 30.19 14.69 10.50
C SER A 375 30.71 13.39 9.89
N GLN A 376 30.70 13.30 8.55
CA GLN A 376 31.37 12.22 7.85
C GLN A 376 32.83 12.25 8.32
N VAL A 377 33.19 11.33 9.20
CA VAL A 377 34.58 11.03 9.49
C VAL A 377 35.18 10.59 8.17
N LYS A 378 36.17 11.36 7.69
CA LYS A 378 36.90 11.14 6.46
C LYS A 378 37.60 9.79 6.44
#